data_f28815b45562873d69853182f1a9f6ab
#
_entry.id   f28815b45562873d69853182f1a9f6ab
#
_cell.length_a   1.000
_cell.length_b   1.000
_cell.length_c   1.000
_cell.angle_alpha   90.00
_cell.angle_beta   90.00
_cell.angle_gamma   90.00
#
_symmetry.space_group_name_H-M   'P 1'
#
loop_
_entity.id
_entity.type
_entity.pdbx_description
1 polymer ?
#
loop_
_entity_poly.entity_id
_entity_poly.type
_entity_poly.pdbx_seq_one_letter_code
_entity_poly.pdbx_strand_id
1 'polypeptide(L)'
;LGIFACMDGGSFRMDTGPQKKQEPKETDEAESLTNRRRHNMKFETMRVSESINEDFLTATYYMKSEKEPDLYEWVKLVAADQSAGTWTHVEGETPEVIENYGGKVIGIYPMAEERACIARIAFPIANFPAYLPMILSTVAGNVLGQDGIKLVDIDFPEKILKEIPGPLMGIDGIRKRIGVAERPLVGAILKPCIGVPPEVSAKGARQAALGGADVIKDDELLSYPEYSPMEKRTAAVMEQLKDIGKEKTCLYAVNITGENLLERAKRAIDAGANALMVNYQAMGWGAVEDFVRGMKKENLIYPIFGHCAGMGAYY
;
A
#
# COMPACT_ATOMS: atom_id res chain seq x y z
N LEU A 1 1.24 -6.47 7.00
CA LEU A 1 1.22 -6.50 5.53
C LEU A 1 2.63 -6.69 5.04
N GLY A 2 3.00 -7.95 4.72
CA GLY A 2 4.28 -8.26 4.09
C GLY A 2 4.25 -7.81 2.62
N ILE A 3 4.50 -6.53 2.36
CA ILE A 3 4.67 -5.99 1.02
C ILE A 3 6.12 -6.25 0.63
N PHE A 4 6.37 -7.12 -0.32
CA PHE A 4 7.64 -7.15 -1.01
C PHE A 4 7.72 -5.90 -1.88
N ALA A 5 8.52 -4.91 -1.48
CA ALA A 5 8.83 -3.77 -2.32
C ALA A 5 9.64 -4.24 -3.53
N CYS A 6 9.08 -4.14 -4.71
CA CYS A 6 9.82 -4.25 -5.96
C CYS A 6 10.56 -2.92 -6.15
N MET A 7 11.87 -2.90 -5.95
CA MET A 7 12.72 -1.78 -6.35
C MET A 7 13.06 -1.94 -7.82
N ASP A 8 12.39 -1.20 -8.69
CA ASP A 8 12.86 -0.92 -10.05
C ASP A 8 13.11 0.58 -10.17
N GLY A 9 14.30 1.00 -9.76
CA GLY A 9 14.85 2.33 -9.99
C GLY A 9 15.77 2.37 -11.19
N GLY A 10 15.22 2.30 -12.41
CA GLY A 10 15.94 2.59 -13.65
C GLY A 10 15.84 4.07 -13.99
N SER A 11 16.76 4.90 -13.49
CA SER A 11 16.85 6.30 -13.90
C SER A 11 17.56 6.42 -15.25
N PHE A 12 16.82 6.81 -16.28
CA PHE A 12 17.40 7.35 -17.51
C PHE A 12 17.92 8.78 -17.22
N ARG A 13 19.22 8.96 -17.14
CA ARG A 13 19.85 10.30 -17.12
C ARG A 13 20.05 10.77 -18.55
N MET A 14 19.38 11.85 -18.93
CA MET A 14 19.83 12.67 -20.03
C MET A 14 20.92 13.62 -19.52
N ASP A 15 22.09 13.54 -20.14
CA ASP A 15 23.25 14.39 -19.89
C ASP A 15 23.00 15.77 -20.52
N THR A 16 22.83 16.79 -19.68
CA THR A 16 22.91 18.20 -20.11
C THR A 16 24.08 18.83 -19.41
N GLY A 17 25.07 19.26 -20.23
CA GLY A 17 26.32 19.86 -19.81
C GLY A 17 26.21 21.09 -18.90
N PRO A 18 27.32 21.55 -18.32
CA PRO A 18 27.35 22.41 -17.14
C PRO A 18 26.93 23.85 -17.44
N GLN A 19 25.80 24.29 -16.90
CA GLN A 19 25.51 25.72 -16.76
C GLN A 19 26.08 26.22 -15.43
N LYS A 20 26.95 27.24 -15.50
CA LYS A 20 27.50 27.96 -14.35
C LYS A 20 26.34 28.62 -13.57
N LYS A 21 26.09 28.17 -12.35
CA LYS A 21 25.23 28.86 -11.37
C LYS A 21 26.01 30.04 -10.78
N GLN A 22 25.46 31.24 -10.91
CA GLN A 22 25.81 32.37 -10.05
C GLN A 22 25.05 32.18 -8.73
N GLU A 23 25.78 32.17 -7.63
CA GLU A 23 25.22 32.16 -6.27
C GLU A 23 24.61 33.55 -5.96
N PRO A 24 23.37 33.65 -5.49
CA PRO A 24 22.85 34.90 -4.96
C PRO A 24 23.40 35.13 -3.54
N LYS A 25 23.84 36.36 -3.27
CA LYS A 25 24.23 36.80 -1.94
C LYS A 25 23.01 36.77 -1.04
N GLU A 26 23.02 35.92 -0.02
CA GLU A 26 22.04 35.94 1.08
C GLU A 26 22.16 37.27 1.82
N THR A 27 21.06 37.97 1.95
CA THR A 27 20.95 39.19 2.73
C THR A 27 20.38 38.82 4.11
N ASP A 28 20.94 39.41 5.18
CA ASP A 28 20.54 39.25 6.60
C ASP A 28 19.04 39.47 6.89
N GLU A 29 18.28 40.02 5.95
CA GLU A 29 16.83 40.20 6.04
C GLU A 29 16.03 38.89 5.89
N ALA A 30 16.53 37.92 5.12
CA ALA A 30 15.85 36.63 4.93
C ALA A 30 15.88 35.76 6.20
N GLU A 31 16.99 35.77 6.95
CA GLU A 31 17.11 35.08 8.24
C GLU A 31 16.21 35.70 9.34
N SER A 32 16.06 37.03 9.33
CA SER A 32 15.18 37.75 10.26
C SER A 32 13.69 37.42 10.03
N LEU A 33 13.25 37.28 8.79
CA LEU A 33 11.86 36.92 8.44
C LEU A 33 11.52 35.47 8.76
N THR A 34 12.46 34.55 8.55
CA THR A 34 12.30 33.12 8.86
C THR A 34 12.18 32.90 10.38
N ASN A 35 12.99 33.63 11.19
CA ASN A 35 12.93 33.56 12.64
C ASN A 35 11.68 34.22 13.24
N ARG A 36 11.15 35.30 12.66
CA ARG A 36 9.91 35.94 13.13
C ARG A 36 8.66 35.10 12.84
N ARG A 37 8.62 34.34 11.74
CA ARG A 37 7.49 33.46 11.41
C ARG A 37 7.44 32.19 12.26
N ARG A 38 8.60 31.69 12.76
CA ARG A 38 8.66 30.54 13.69
C ARG A 38 8.04 30.84 15.07
N HIS A 39 7.90 32.09 15.47
CA HIS A 39 7.44 32.48 16.83
C HIS A 39 5.91 32.57 16.98
N ASN A 40 5.12 32.47 15.90
CA ASN A 40 3.67 32.69 15.98
C ASN A 40 2.82 31.42 15.79
N MET A 41 3.43 30.23 15.61
CA MET A 41 2.66 29.00 15.60
C MET A 41 2.42 28.50 17.01
N LYS A 42 1.23 28.71 17.54
CA LYS A 42 0.77 28.06 18.78
C LYS A 42 0.42 26.62 18.45
N PHE A 43 1.19 25.69 19.00
CA PHE A 43 0.91 24.26 18.93
C PHE A 43 0.08 23.86 20.14
N GLU A 44 -1.14 23.42 19.91
CA GLU A 44 -1.87 22.61 20.89
C GLU A 44 -1.47 21.16 20.63
N THR A 45 -0.65 20.60 21.50
CA THR A 45 -0.30 19.19 21.45
C THR A 45 -1.23 18.43 22.38
N MET A 46 -2.03 17.51 21.83
CA MET A 46 -2.57 16.42 22.64
C MET A 46 -1.40 15.60 23.20
N ARG A 47 -1.52 15.15 24.43
CA ARG A 47 -0.52 14.24 25.00
C ARG A 47 -0.47 12.98 24.15
N VAL A 48 0.73 12.60 23.72
CA VAL A 48 0.96 11.40 22.88
C VAL A 48 0.35 10.14 23.53
N SER A 49 0.27 10.09 24.86
CA SER A 49 -0.35 9.01 25.61
C SER A 49 -1.88 8.89 25.47
N GLU A 50 -2.57 9.97 25.05
CA GLU A 50 -4.02 9.95 24.83
C GLU A 50 -4.38 9.56 23.40
N SER A 51 -3.44 9.63 22.48
CA SER A 51 -3.63 9.36 21.06
C SER A 51 -3.45 7.89 20.65
N ILE A 52 -2.85 7.08 21.51
CA ILE A 52 -2.58 5.67 21.27
C ILE A 52 -3.44 4.86 22.25
N ASN A 53 -4.75 5.00 22.16
CA ASN A 53 -5.64 4.07 22.82
C ASN A 53 -6.33 3.20 21.77
N GLU A 54 -6.88 2.08 22.22
CA GLU A 54 -7.54 1.09 21.39
C GLU A 54 -8.83 1.60 20.72
N ASP A 55 -9.24 2.85 20.98
CA ASP A 55 -10.48 3.42 20.47
C ASP A 55 -10.27 4.38 19.29
N PHE A 56 -8.99 4.59 18.89
CA PHE A 56 -8.65 5.48 17.79
C PHE A 56 -7.70 4.82 16.79
N LEU A 57 -7.94 5.11 15.53
CA LEU A 57 -7.00 4.91 14.44
C LEU A 57 -6.32 6.26 14.15
N THR A 58 -5.00 6.29 14.02
CA THR A 58 -4.26 7.52 13.75
C THR A 58 -3.73 7.54 12.33
N ALA A 59 -4.10 8.58 11.58
CA ALA A 59 -3.52 8.85 10.26
C ALA A 59 -2.48 9.96 10.35
N THR A 60 -1.36 9.76 9.68
CA THR A 60 -0.27 10.73 9.56
C THR A 60 -0.24 11.27 8.14
N TYR A 61 -0.33 12.60 8.00
CA TYR A 61 -0.32 13.29 6.71
C TYR A 61 0.89 14.21 6.59
N TYR A 62 1.48 14.23 5.40
CA TYR A 62 2.26 15.36 4.95
C TYR A 62 1.30 16.38 4.34
N MET A 63 1.40 17.64 4.78
CA MET A 63 0.56 18.72 4.31
C MET A 63 1.42 19.93 3.93
N LYS A 64 1.22 20.45 2.72
CA LYS A 64 1.89 21.65 2.22
C LYS A 64 0.92 22.46 1.36
N SER A 65 0.71 23.72 1.67
CA SER A 65 -0.10 24.61 0.84
C SER A 65 0.41 26.04 0.86
N GLU A 66 0.50 26.65 -0.32
CA GLU A 66 0.78 28.08 -0.45
C GLU A 66 -0.50 28.92 -0.36
N LYS A 67 -1.67 28.29 -0.51
CA LYS A 67 -2.97 28.97 -0.54
C LYS A 67 -3.57 29.15 0.84
N GLU A 68 -3.35 28.18 1.75
CA GLU A 68 -3.96 28.19 3.05
C GLU A 68 -3.19 29.14 4.01
N PRO A 69 -3.83 30.09 4.64
CA PRO A 69 -3.18 31.10 5.47
C PRO A 69 -2.61 30.55 6.76
N ASP A 70 -3.23 29.50 7.31
CA ASP A 70 -2.86 28.86 8.58
C ASP A 70 -2.93 27.34 8.46
N LEU A 71 -1.77 26.69 8.57
CA LEU A 71 -1.68 25.24 8.51
C LEU A 71 -2.43 24.54 9.65
N TYR A 72 -2.47 25.15 10.83
CA TYR A 72 -3.15 24.58 11.98
C TYR A 72 -4.68 24.53 11.77
N GLU A 73 -5.27 25.63 11.32
CA GLU A 73 -6.69 25.66 11.00
C GLU A 73 -7.02 24.72 9.84
N TRP A 74 -6.15 24.61 8.85
CA TRP A 74 -6.35 23.67 7.77
C TRP A 74 -6.34 22.20 8.23
N VAL A 75 -5.41 21.81 9.11
CA VAL A 75 -5.40 20.45 9.70
C VAL A 75 -6.68 20.17 10.48
N LYS A 76 -7.18 21.15 11.24
CA LYS A 76 -8.48 21.03 11.95
C LYS A 76 -9.65 20.82 10.99
N LEU A 77 -9.70 21.60 9.91
CA LEU A 77 -10.73 21.43 8.89
C LEU A 77 -10.67 20.04 8.24
N VAL A 78 -9.49 19.52 7.95
CA VAL A 78 -9.31 18.15 7.46
C VAL A 78 -9.83 17.13 8.48
N ALA A 79 -9.49 17.29 9.76
CA ALA A 79 -9.97 16.39 10.81
C ALA A 79 -11.51 16.40 10.94
N ALA A 80 -12.12 17.57 10.81
CA ALA A 80 -13.57 17.72 10.85
C ALA A 80 -14.24 17.09 9.61
N ASP A 81 -13.78 17.47 8.41
CA ASP A 81 -14.35 17.03 7.14
C ASP A 81 -14.28 15.50 6.92
N GLN A 82 -13.28 14.85 7.47
CA GLN A 82 -13.12 13.40 7.40
C GLN A 82 -13.81 12.63 8.55
N SER A 83 -14.66 13.32 9.36
CA SER A 83 -15.32 12.71 10.52
C SER A 83 -16.73 13.28 10.75
N ALA A 84 -16.93 13.99 11.86
CA ALA A 84 -18.25 14.47 12.31
C ALA A 84 -18.48 15.96 12.04
N GLY A 85 -17.62 16.63 11.29
CA GLY A 85 -17.74 18.05 10.94
C GLY A 85 -17.79 18.28 9.43
N THR A 86 -17.90 19.53 9.06
CA THR A 86 -17.86 19.99 7.67
C THR A 86 -17.30 21.41 7.60
N TRP A 87 -17.05 21.91 6.38
CA TRP A 87 -16.55 23.26 6.12
C TRP A 87 -17.49 24.40 6.59
N THR A 88 -18.78 24.10 6.74
CA THR A 88 -19.79 25.02 7.23
C THR A 88 -20.64 24.32 8.28
N HIS A 89 -20.94 25.02 9.38
CA HIS A 89 -21.77 24.45 10.45
C HIS A 89 -23.14 23.99 9.95
N VAL A 90 -23.56 22.79 10.36
CA VAL A 90 -24.86 22.18 10.07
C VAL A 90 -25.56 21.79 11.37
N GLU A 91 -26.91 21.73 11.35
CA GLU A 91 -27.72 21.50 12.54
C GLU A 91 -27.38 20.20 13.29
N GLY A 92 -26.96 19.15 12.58
CA GLY A 92 -26.55 17.86 13.15
C GLY A 92 -25.17 17.86 13.84
N GLU A 93 -24.39 18.91 13.69
CA GLU A 93 -23.04 19.05 14.24
C GLU A 93 -23.12 19.56 15.71
N THR A 94 -23.58 18.68 16.59
CA THR A 94 -23.68 19.01 18.03
C THR A 94 -22.34 18.78 18.75
N PRO A 95 -22.10 19.48 19.89
CA PRO A 95 -20.90 19.23 20.70
C PRO A 95 -20.70 17.76 21.06
N GLU A 96 -21.78 17.05 21.36
CA GLU A 96 -21.74 15.59 21.67
C GLU A 96 -21.29 14.76 20.48
N VAL A 97 -21.77 15.08 19.28
CA VAL A 97 -21.37 14.38 18.04
C VAL A 97 -19.90 14.63 17.74
N ILE A 98 -19.44 15.86 17.87
CA ILE A 98 -18.03 16.22 17.63
C ILE A 98 -17.12 15.54 18.67
N GLU A 99 -17.51 15.53 19.95
CA GLU A 99 -16.72 14.90 21.01
C GLU A 99 -16.55 13.39 20.80
N ASN A 100 -17.64 12.69 20.45
CA ASN A 100 -17.67 11.23 20.34
C ASN A 100 -17.13 10.72 18.99
N TYR A 101 -17.36 11.46 17.90
CA TYR A 101 -17.13 10.97 16.53
C TYR A 101 -16.19 11.87 15.71
N GLY A 102 -15.85 13.06 16.22
CA GLY A 102 -14.93 13.98 15.56
C GLY A 102 -13.49 13.48 15.53
N GLY A 103 -12.81 13.71 14.41
CA GLY A 103 -11.37 13.51 14.28
C GLY A 103 -10.61 14.49 15.19
N LYS A 104 -9.59 14.01 15.88
CA LYS A 104 -8.81 14.79 16.85
C LYS A 104 -7.40 15.05 16.34
N VAL A 105 -7.03 16.30 16.19
CA VAL A 105 -5.64 16.67 15.85
C VAL A 105 -4.76 16.38 17.07
N ILE A 106 -3.83 15.43 16.94
CA ILE A 106 -2.97 14.99 18.04
C ILE A 106 -1.53 15.48 17.89
N GLY A 107 -1.16 16.04 16.75
CA GLY A 107 0.13 16.67 16.56
C GLY A 107 0.25 17.37 15.22
N ILE A 108 0.94 18.50 15.21
CA ILE A 108 1.35 19.21 14.00
C ILE A 108 2.83 19.54 14.15
N TYR A 109 3.65 19.03 13.25
CA TYR A 109 5.10 19.14 13.27
C TYR A 109 5.56 19.94 12.05
N PRO A 110 5.91 21.22 12.20
CA PRO A 110 6.41 22.03 11.09
C PRO A 110 7.67 21.42 10.49
N MET A 111 7.77 21.49 9.18
CA MET A 111 8.96 21.06 8.47
C MET A 111 9.89 22.25 8.20
N ALA A 112 11.16 21.96 7.84
CA ALA A 112 12.09 22.97 7.38
C ALA A 112 11.65 23.61 6.07
N GLU A 113 10.86 22.88 5.29
CA GLU A 113 10.21 23.37 4.08
C GLU A 113 9.13 24.39 4.44
N GLU A 114 9.09 25.50 3.70
CA GLU A 114 8.14 26.58 3.99
C GLU A 114 6.71 26.10 3.79
N ARG A 115 5.82 26.43 4.73
CA ARG A 115 4.38 26.10 4.70
C ARG A 115 4.06 24.61 4.56
N ALA A 116 4.91 23.77 5.15
CA ALA A 116 4.73 22.32 5.21
C ALA A 116 4.75 21.81 6.65
N CYS A 117 3.98 20.77 6.92
CA CYS A 117 3.97 20.09 8.21
C CYS A 117 3.69 18.58 8.05
N ILE A 118 4.04 17.83 9.08
CA ILE A 118 3.47 16.52 9.33
C ILE A 118 2.32 16.71 10.33
N ALA A 119 1.13 16.29 9.95
CA ALA A 119 -0.06 16.33 10.79
C ALA A 119 -0.48 14.91 11.18
N ARG A 120 -0.83 14.72 12.45
CA ARG A 120 -1.38 13.46 12.97
C ARG A 120 -2.80 13.69 13.46
N ILE A 121 -3.72 12.89 12.94
CA ILE A 121 -5.15 12.98 13.25
C ILE A 121 -5.64 11.61 13.71
N ALA A 122 -6.24 11.57 14.90
CA ALA A 122 -6.86 10.38 15.48
C ALA A 122 -8.35 10.36 15.13
N PHE A 123 -8.80 9.26 14.52
CA PHE A 123 -10.20 9.02 14.16
C PHE A 123 -10.81 7.96 15.05
N PRO A 124 -11.97 8.21 15.70
CA PRO A 124 -12.65 7.21 16.50
C PRO A 124 -12.99 5.97 15.69
N ILE A 125 -12.63 4.76 16.16
CA ILE A 125 -12.95 3.51 15.46
C ILE A 125 -14.44 3.20 15.45
N ALA A 126 -15.22 3.89 16.27
CA ALA A 126 -16.69 3.82 16.24
C ALA A 126 -17.28 4.31 14.91
N ASN A 127 -16.52 5.08 14.12
CA ASN A 127 -16.99 5.65 12.86
C ASN A 127 -16.98 4.64 11.70
N PHE A 128 -16.26 3.53 11.82
CA PHE A 128 -16.11 2.57 10.73
C PHE A 128 -15.91 1.13 11.24
N PRO A 129 -16.38 0.13 10.49
CA PRO A 129 -16.08 -1.27 10.78
C PRO A 129 -14.58 -1.55 10.52
N ALA A 130 -14.08 -2.67 11.05
CA ALA A 130 -12.75 -3.18 10.74
C ALA A 130 -12.69 -3.74 9.30
N TYR A 131 -12.87 -2.86 8.34
CA TYR A 131 -12.92 -3.13 6.91
C TYR A 131 -12.12 -2.07 6.16
N LEU A 132 -11.05 -2.47 5.47
CA LEU A 132 -10.08 -1.55 4.85
C LEU A 132 -10.71 -0.50 3.93
N PRO A 133 -11.67 -0.81 3.05
CA PRO A 133 -12.31 0.19 2.22
C PRO A 133 -12.95 1.34 2.99
N MET A 134 -13.60 1.05 4.11
CA MET A 134 -14.24 2.09 4.94
C MET A 134 -13.22 2.92 5.70
N ILE A 135 -12.17 2.27 6.21
CA ILE A 135 -11.05 2.96 6.83
C ILE A 135 -10.37 3.89 5.82
N LEU A 136 -10.05 3.38 4.62
CA LEU A 136 -9.42 4.18 3.57
C LEU A 136 -10.33 5.31 3.06
N SER A 137 -11.65 5.11 3.00
CA SER A 137 -12.60 6.18 2.67
C SER A 137 -12.54 7.32 3.68
N THR A 138 -12.27 7.02 4.96
CA THR A 138 -12.10 8.02 6.01
C THR A 138 -10.73 8.70 5.91
N VAL A 139 -9.64 7.95 5.90
CA VAL A 139 -8.29 8.54 6.03
C VAL A 139 -7.62 8.87 4.69
N ALA A 140 -8.10 8.33 3.59
CA ALA A 140 -7.52 8.46 2.26
C ALA A 140 -8.58 8.75 1.17
N GLY A 141 -9.77 9.20 1.57
CA GLY A 141 -10.85 9.57 0.67
C GLY A 141 -10.66 10.97 0.06
N ASN A 142 -11.66 11.83 0.20
CA ASN A 142 -11.68 13.17 -0.39
C ASN A 142 -10.48 14.03 0.02
N VAL A 143 -9.93 13.81 1.20
CA VAL A 143 -8.78 14.56 1.71
C VAL A 143 -7.56 14.47 0.78
N LEU A 144 -7.32 13.32 0.17
CA LEU A 144 -6.19 13.13 -0.75
C LEU A 144 -6.43 13.73 -2.15
N GLY A 145 -7.65 14.16 -2.45
CA GLY A 145 -7.96 14.94 -3.64
C GLY A 145 -7.60 16.42 -3.50
N GLN A 146 -7.24 16.89 -2.30
CA GLN A 146 -6.78 18.26 -2.07
C GLN A 146 -5.30 18.39 -2.42
N ASP A 147 -4.96 19.51 -3.07
CA ASP A 147 -3.57 19.83 -3.40
C ASP A 147 -2.69 19.89 -2.13
N GLY A 148 -1.55 19.21 -2.17
CA GLY A 148 -0.54 19.27 -1.12
C GLY A 148 -0.81 18.40 0.10
N ILE A 149 -1.79 17.50 0.08
CA ILE A 149 -2.00 16.49 1.13
C ILE A 149 -1.56 15.11 0.63
N LYS A 150 -0.76 14.41 1.43
CA LYS A 150 -0.37 13.00 1.20
C LYS A 150 -0.51 12.22 2.50
N LEU A 151 -1.15 11.06 2.43
CA LEU A 151 -1.14 10.10 3.52
C LEU A 151 0.25 9.46 3.60
N VAL A 152 0.88 9.54 4.78
CA VAL A 152 2.24 9.02 5.04
C VAL A 152 2.18 7.69 5.78
N ASP A 153 1.29 7.58 6.77
CA ASP A 153 1.20 6.40 7.63
C ASP A 153 -0.18 6.27 8.27
N ILE A 154 -0.53 5.05 8.68
CA ILE A 154 -1.72 4.73 9.46
C ILE A 154 -1.33 3.84 10.63
N ASP A 155 -1.53 4.32 11.85
CA ASP A 155 -1.39 3.53 13.08
C ASP A 155 -2.74 2.85 13.39
N PHE A 156 -2.79 1.54 13.22
CA PHE A 156 -3.98 0.74 13.51
C PHE A 156 -4.00 0.27 14.97
N PRO A 157 -5.09 0.47 15.72
CA PRO A 157 -5.24 -0.15 17.04
C PRO A 157 -5.40 -1.67 16.93
N GLU A 158 -4.99 -2.39 17.96
CA GLU A 158 -5.05 -3.86 17.97
C GLU A 158 -6.46 -4.41 17.77
N LYS A 159 -7.49 -3.72 18.25
CA LYS A 159 -8.89 -4.10 18.02
C LYS A 159 -9.20 -4.25 16.53
N ILE A 160 -8.76 -3.29 15.73
CA ILE A 160 -8.93 -3.32 14.26
C ILE A 160 -8.05 -4.40 13.63
N LEU A 161 -6.77 -4.50 14.04
CA LEU A 161 -5.83 -5.47 13.47
C LEU A 161 -6.27 -6.92 13.70
N LYS A 162 -6.95 -7.21 14.81
CA LYS A 162 -7.48 -8.56 15.10
C LYS A 162 -8.60 -8.97 14.15
N GLU A 163 -9.36 -8.02 13.64
CA GLU A 163 -10.51 -8.27 12.77
C GLU A 163 -10.15 -8.25 11.28
N ILE A 164 -9.13 -7.47 10.87
CA ILE A 164 -8.64 -7.43 9.49
C ILE A 164 -7.86 -8.72 9.20
N PRO A 165 -8.14 -9.41 8.08
CA PRO A 165 -7.36 -10.57 7.70
C PRO A 165 -5.93 -10.16 7.36
N GLY A 166 -4.96 -10.55 8.16
CA GLY A 166 -3.55 -10.38 7.83
C GLY A 166 -3.12 -11.32 6.69
N PRO A 167 -1.84 -11.31 6.31
CA PRO A 167 -1.31 -12.24 5.33
C PRO A 167 -1.55 -13.68 5.75
N LEU A 168 -1.86 -14.57 4.79
CA LEU A 168 -2.15 -15.97 5.07
C LEU A 168 -0.95 -16.71 5.65
N MET A 169 0.26 -16.32 5.23
CA MET A 169 1.48 -17.03 5.59
C MET A 169 2.55 -16.14 6.23
N GLY A 170 2.65 -14.87 5.84
CA GLY A 170 3.66 -13.94 6.32
C GLY A 170 5.08 -14.29 5.84
N ILE A 171 6.06 -13.51 6.30
CA ILE A 171 7.48 -13.65 5.90
C ILE A 171 8.03 -14.99 6.36
N ASP A 172 7.86 -15.32 7.63
CA ASP A 172 8.41 -16.54 8.23
C ASP A 172 7.82 -17.81 7.60
N GLY A 173 6.52 -17.79 7.34
CA GLY A 173 5.83 -18.90 6.68
C GLY A 173 6.33 -19.13 5.26
N ILE A 174 6.53 -18.06 4.46
CA ILE A 174 7.09 -18.15 3.11
C ILE A 174 8.52 -18.68 3.16
N ARG A 175 9.38 -18.11 4.00
CA ARG A 175 10.77 -18.54 4.17
C ARG A 175 10.86 -20.01 4.58
N LYS A 176 10.06 -20.44 5.53
CA LYS A 176 9.96 -21.85 5.94
C LYS A 176 9.52 -22.75 4.80
N ARG A 177 8.54 -22.31 4.00
CA ARG A 177 8.01 -23.10 2.88
C ARG A 177 9.05 -23.37 1.80
N ILE A 178 9.89 -22.40 1.47
CA ILE A 178 10.92 -22.53 0.41
C ILE A 178 12.30 -22.95 0.94
N GLY A 179 12.49 -23.00 2.26
CA GLY A 179 13.75 -23.40 2.89
C GLY A 179 14.84 -22.34 2.85
N VAL A 180 14.51 -21.04 2.77
CA VAL A 180 15.46 -19.93 2.74
C VAL A 180 15.32 -19.06 3.98
N ALA A 181 16.20 -19.22 4.96
CA ALA A 181 16.09 -18.57 6.27
C ALA A 181 16.47 -17.08 6.24
N GLU A 182 17.64 -16.71 5.71
CA GLU A 182 18.24 -15.40 5.98
C GLU A 182 18.49 -14.54 4.74
N ARG A 183 19.00 -15.14 3.64
CA ARG A 183 19.34 -14.34 2.45
C ARG A 183 18.10 -13.68 1.82
N PRO A 184 18.25 -12.60 1.04
CA PRO A 184 17.19 -12.09 0.19
C PRO A 184 16.65 -13.16 -0.77
N LEU A 185 15.35 -13.13 -1.04
CA LEU A 185 14.72 -13.98 -2.05
C LEU A 185 14.93 -13.37 -3.43
N VAL A 186 15.24 -14.22 -4.41
CA VAL A 186 15.41 -13.81 -5.81
C VAL A 186 14.11 -14.06 -6.56
N GLY A 187 13.51 -12.98 -7.08
CA GLY A 187 12.29 -13.01 -7.90
C GLY A 187 12.59 -12.92 -9.38
N ALA A 188 11.88 -13.68 -10.20
CA ALA A 188 11.91 -13.61 -11.66
C ALA A 188 10.50 -13.37 -12.22
N ILE A 189 10.40 -12.53 -13.23
CA ILE A 189 9.18 -12.28 -13.98
C ILE A 189 9.26 -13.00 -15.33
N LEU A 190 8.22 -13.75 -15.70
CA LEU A 190 8.18 -14.40 -16.99
C LEU A 190 8.00 -13.37 -18.12
N LYS A 191 8.87 -13.46 -19.12
CA LYS A 191 8.85 -12.60 -20.30
C LYS A 191 8.89 -13.46 -21.57
N PRO A 192 8.28 -13.02 -22.71
CA PRO A 192 7.53 -11.76 -22.86
C PRO A 192 6.27 -11.71 -21.99
N CYS A 193 5.77 -10.50 -21.70
CA CYS A 193 4.62 -10.28 -20.80
C CYS A 193 3.37 -11.06 -21.22
N ILE A 194 3.09 -11.09 -22.51
CA ILE A 194 1.91 -11.69 -23.14
C ILE A 194 2.28 -12.32 -24.49
N GLY A 195 1.33 -13.00 -25.12
CA GLY A 195 1.44 -13.45 -26.52
C GLY A 195 2.10 -14.81 -26.69
N VAL A 196 2.42 -15.53 -25.62
CA VAL A 196 3.05 -16.86 -25.71
C VAL A 196 2.17 -17.96 -25.13
N PRO A 197 2.23 -19.18 -25.70
CA PRO A 197 1.49 -20.32 -25.17
C PRO A 197 2.09 -20.84 -23.85
N PRO A 198 1.36 -21.68 -23.10
CA PRO A 198 1.78 -22.21 -21.81
C PRO A 198 3.17 -22.85 -21.77
N GLU A 199 3.53 -23.57 -22.82
CA GLU A 199 4.79 -24.32 -22.92
C GLU A 199 6.02 -23.38 -22.98
N VAL A 200 5.87 -22.20 -23.55
CA VAL A 200 6.92 -21.17 -23.60
C VAL A 200 7.11 -20.55 -22.21
N SER A 201 6.03 -20.22 -21.52
CA SER A 201 6.08 -19.74 -20.13
C SER A 201 6.72 -20.80 -19.21
N ALA A 202 6.37 -22.07 -19.40
CA ALA A 202 6.92 -23.18 -18.62
C ALA A 202 8.44 -23.38 -18.82
N LYS A 203 8.92 -23.25 -20.07
CA LYS A 203 10.37 -23.26 -20.36
C LYS A 203 11.10 -22.08 -19.70
N GLY A 204 10.51 -20.89 -19.74
CA GLY A 204 11.05 -19.71 -19.07
C GLY A 204 11.13 -19.90 -17.55
N ALA A 205 10.08 -20.43 -16.93
CA ALA A 205 10.04 -20.74 -15.52
C ALA A 205 11.11 -21.77 -15.11
N ARG A 206 11.29 -22.85 -15.90
CA ARG A 206 12.36 -23.82 -15.70
C ARG A 206 13.73 -23.17 -15.69
N GLN A 207 14.04 -22.29 -16.66
CA GLN A 207 15.32 -21.61 -16.75
C GLN A 207 15.55 -20.66 -15.55
N ALA A 208 14.52 -19.90 -15.15
CA ALA A 208 14.60 -19.05 -13.99
C ALA A 208 14.88 -19.84 -12.69
N ALA A 209 14.18 -20.97 -12.49
CA ALA A 209 14.39 -21.83 -11.34
C ALA A 209 15.78 -22.49 -11.32
N LEU A 210 16.31 -22.93 -12.48
CA LEU A 210 17.67 -23.43 -12.61
C LEU A 210 18.72 -22.34 -12.35
N GLY A 211 18.40 -21.08 -12.71
CA GLY A 211 19.22 -19.91 -12.39
C GLY A 211 19.17 -19.47 -10.92
N GLY A 212 18.36 -20.15 -10.08
CA GLY A 212 18.30 -19.89 -8.64
C GLY A 212 17.20 -18.95 -8.19
N ALA A 213 16.18 -18.69 -9.02
CA ALA A 213 15.00 -17.95 -8.59
C ALA A 213 14.23 -18.71 -7.50
N ASP A 214 13.87 -17.99 -6.44
CA ASP A 214 13.04 -18.49 -5.33
C ASP A 214 11.54 -18.26 -5.62
N VAL A 215 11.22 -17.18 -6.35
CA VAL A 215 9.87 -16.80 -6.73
C VAL A 215 9.86 -16.48 -8.22
N ILE A 216 8.97 -17.12 -8.93
CA ILE A 216 8.68 -16.82 -10.33
C ILE A 216 7.25 -16.31 -10.40
N LYS A 217 7.00 -15.20 -11.09
CA LYS A 217 5.64 -14.69 -11.24
C LYS A 217 5.24 -14.58 -12.71
N ASP A 218 3.95 -14.75 -12.98
CA ASP A 218 3.35 -14.27 -14.21
C ASP A 218 3.55 -12.75 -14.34
N ASP A 219 3.51 -12.27 -15.57
CA ASP A 219 3.38 -10.84 -15.78
C ASP A 219 1.99 -10.36 -15.33
N GLU A 220 1.88 -9.13 -14.85
CA GLU A 220 0.61 -8.55 -14.42
C GLU A 220 -0.41 -8.37 -15.55
N LEU A 221 0.06 -8.35 -16.79
CA LEU A 221 -0.78 -8.30 -17.99
C LEU A 221 -1.34 -9.66 -18.38
N LEU A 222 -0.74 -10.76 -17.89
CA LEU A 222 -1.09 -12.13 -18.27
C LEU A 222 -1.99 -12.79 -17.22
N SER A 223 -3.31 -12.66 -17.35
CA SER A 223 -4.24 -13.36 -16.45
C SER A 223 -4.76 -14.65 -17.10
N TYR A 224 -5.70 -14.57 -18.04
CA TYR A 224 -6.35 -15.77 -18.60
C TYR A 224 -6.74 -15.62 -20.10
N PRO A 225 -5.85 -15.17 -20.98
CA PRO A 225 -6.16 -15.07 -22.40
C PRO A 225 -6.35 -16.47 -23.02
N GLU A 226 -7.12 -16.55 -24.11
CA GLU A 226 -7.45 -17.82 -24.78
C GLU A 226 -6.21 -18.61 -25.23
N TYR A 227 -5.16 -17.91 -25.69
CA TYR A 227 -3.91 -18.55 -26.14
C TYR A 227 -3.08 -19.10 -24.97
N SER A 228 -3.35 -18.67 -23.73
CA SER A 228 -2.63 -19.11 -22.52
C SER A 228 -3.60 -19.20 -21.33
N PRO A 229 -4.53 -20.19 -21.35
CA PRO A 229 -5.43 -20.39 -20.21
C PRO A 229 -4.66 -20.60 -18.91
N MET A 230 -5.12 -19.94 -17.85
CA MET A 230 -4.45 -19.93 -16.57
C MET A 230 -4.13 -21.33 -16.03
N GLU A 231 -5.09 -22.24 -16.09
CA GLU A 231 -4.93 -23.61 -15.58
C GLU A 231 -3.89 -24.40 -16.39
N LYS A 232 -3.94 -24.28 -17.73
CA LYS A 232 -2.97 -24.98 -18.60
C LYS A 232 -1.56 -24.45 -18.38
N ARG A 233 -1.41 -23.14 -18.28
CA ARG A 233 -0.12 -22.49 -17.97
C ARG A 233 0.40 -22.92 -16.62
N THR A 234 -0.48 -22.93 -15.60
CA THR A 234 -0.12 -23.35 -14.24
C THR A 234 0.38 -24.79 -14.24
N ALA A 235 -0.37 -25.71 -14.83
CA ALA A 235 0.02 -27.12 -14.90
C ALA A 235 1.36 -27.29 -15.63
N ALA A 236 1.54 -26.64 -16.78
CA ALA A 236 2.77 -26.74 -17.56
C ALA A 236 4.00 -26.20 -16.81
N VAL A 237 3.87 -25.06 -16.11
CA VAL A 237 4.96 -24.51 -15.30
C VAL A 237 5.29 -25.44 -14.12
N MET A 238 4.29 -25.90 -13.39
CA MET A 238 4.50 -26.76 -12.23
C MET A 238 5.08 -28.12 -12.60
N GLU A 239 4.73 -28.66 -13.76
CA GLU A 239 5.37 -29.86 -14.32
C GLU A 239 6.87 -29.64 -14.54
N GLN A 240 7.25 -28.51 -15.17
CA GLN A 240 8.66 -28.17 -15.38
C GLN A 240 9.44 -27.97 -14.05
N LEU A 241 8.81 -27.36 -13.06
CA LEU A 241 9.42 -27.20 -11.73
C LEU A 241 9.58 -28.56 -11.02
N LYS A 242 8.62 -29.47 -11.17
CA LYS A 242 8.67 -30.81 -10.64
C LYS A 242 9.78 -31.65 -11.28
N ASP A 243 9.94 -31.58 -12.61
CA ASP A 243 10.99 -32.29 -13.36
C ASP A 243 12.42 -31.97 -12.86
N ILE A 244 12.61 -30.75 -12.33
CA ILE A 244 13.90 -30.31 -11.76
C ILE A 244 13.95 -30.34 -10.23
N GLY A 245 12.92 -30.91 -9.59
CA GLY A 245 12.84 -31.03 -8.12
C GLY A 245 12.70 -29.69 -7.38
N LYS A 246 12.11 -28.68 -8.03
CA LYS A 246 11.95 -27.31 -7.49
C LYS A 246 10.51 -26.95 -7.10
N GLU A 247 9.54 -27.82 -7.31
CA GLU A 247 8.12 -27.54 -7.06
C GLU A 247 7.77 -27.13 -5.61
N LYS A 248 8.65 -27.50 -4.65
CA LYS A 248 8.49 -27.16 -3.23
C LYS A 248 9.33 -25.98 -2.77
N THR A 249 10.43 -25.68 -3.48
CA THR A 249 11.41 -24.66 -3.08
C THR A 249 11.43 -23.43 -3.97
N CYS A 250 10.70 -23.44 -5.08
CA CYS A 250 10.49 -22.30 -5.95
C CYS A 250 8.98 -22.02 -6.05
N LEU A 251 8.55 -20.82 -5.69
CA LEU A 251 7.16 -20.41 -5.77
C LEU A 251 6.86 -19.94 -7.19
N TYR A 252 5.76 -20.43 -7.76
CA TYR A 252 5.19 -19.87 -8.98
C TYR A 252 3.92 -19.09 -8.64
N ALA A 253 4.01 -17.77 -8.64
CA ALA A 253 2.91 -16.85 -8.36
C ALA A 253 2.06 -16.63 -9.62
N VAL A 254 1.01 -17.42 -9.73
CA VAL A 254 0.04 -17.38 -10.84
C VAL A 254 -0.82 -16.13 -10.75
N ASN A 255 -0.93 -15.37 -11.85
CA ASN A 255 -1.79 -14.20 -11.90
C ASN A 255 -3.26 -14.60 -11.96
N ILE A 256 -3.97 -14.41 -10.85
CA ILE A 256 -5.40 -14.65 -10.71
C ILE A 256 -6.25 -13.37 -10.80
N THR A 257 -5.63 -12.21 -11.07
CA THR A 257 -6.32 -10.92 -11.17
C THR A 257 -7.52 -11.01 -12.14
N GLY A 258 -8.70 -10.65 -11.65
CA GLY A 258 -9.94 -10.71 -12.41
C GLY A 258 -11.16 -10.94 -11.53
N GLU A 259 -12.28 -11.23 -12.14
CA GLU A 259 -13.54 -11.51 -11.45
C GLU A 259 -13.44 -12.76 -10.56
N ASN A 260 -14.18 -12.77 -9.45
CA ASN A 260 -14.29 -13.93 -8.56
C ASN A 260 -12.94 -14.51 -8.11
N LEU A 261 -12.11 -13.68 -7.47
CA LEU A 261 -10.74 -14.03 -7.05
C LEU A 261 -10.63 -15.38 -6.33
N LEU A 262 -11.58 -15.69 -5.43
CA LEU A 262 -11.56 -16.94 -4.68
C LEU A 262 -11.74 -18.17 -5.59
N GLU A 263 -12.66 -18.12 -6.53
CA GLU A 263 -12.87 -19.19 -7.50
C GLU A 263 -11.66 -19.37 -8.45
N ARG A 264 -11.05 -18.25 -8.88
CA ARG A 264 -9.80 -18.30 -9.67
C ARG A 264 -8.65 -18.91 -8.88
N ALA A 265 -8.53 -18.56 -7.61
CA ALA A 265 -7.53 -19.15 -6.73
C ALA A 265 -7.70 -20.67 -6.63
N LYS A 266 -8.92 -21.15 -6.42
CA LYS A 266 -9.21 -22.60 -6.39
C LYS A 266 -8.81 -23.28 -7.68
N ARG A 267 -9.23 -22.75 -8.83
CA ARG A 267 -8.86 -23.28 -10.15
C ARG A 267 -7.34 -23.31 -10.37
N ALA A 268 -6.63 -22.26 -9.96
CA ALA A 268 -5.17 -22.23 -10.01
C ALA A 268 -4.54 -23.30 -9.10
N ILE A 269 -5.05 -23.44 -7.87
CA ILE A 269 -4.60 -24.44 -6.89
C ILE A 269 -4.86 -25.86 -7.41
N ASP A 270 -6.05 -26.13 -7.95
CA ASP A 270 -6.40 -27.42 -8.55
C ASP A 270 -5.50 -27.76 -9.75
N ALA A 271 -5.04 -26.75 -10.49
CA ALA A 271 -4.04 -26.90 -11.56
C ALA A 271 -2.59 -27.04 -11.04
N GLY A 272 -2.39 -27.04 -9.71
CA GLY A 272 -1.10 -27.26 -9.05
C GLY A 272 -0.35 -26.02 -8.59
N ALA A 273 -0.97 -24.82 -8.62
CA ALA A 273 -0.31 -23.61 -8.17
C ALA A 273 0.18 -23.73 -6.72
N ASN A 274 1.40 -23.26 -6.45
CA ASN A 274 1.98 -23.21 -5.11
C ASN A 274 2.09 -21.80 -4.53
N ALA A 275 1.76 -20.77 -5.34
CA ALA A 275 1.59 -19.37 -4.95
C ALA A 275 0.61 -18.68 -5.91
N LEU A 276 0.04 -17.56 -5.49
CA LEU A 276 -0.93 -16.77 -6.24
C LEU A 276 -0.43 -15.32 -6.38
N MET A 277 -0.83 -14.62 -7.44
CA MET A 277 -0.58 -13.19 -7.59
C MET A 277 -1.88 -12.44 -7.83
N VAL A 278 -2.03 -11.31 -7.15
CA VAL A 278 -3.15 -10.37 -7.34
C VAL A 278 -2.61 -8.97 -7.53
N ASN A 279 -3.06 -8.30 -8.58
CA ASN A 279 -2.83 -6.86 -8.74
C ASN A 279 -3.82 -6.10 -7.85
N TYR A 280 -3.42 -5.86 -6.59
CA TYR A 280 -4.31 -5.29 -5.58
C TYR A 280 -4.74 -3.86 -5.91
N GLN A 281 -3.90 -3.10 -6.63
CA GLN A 281 -4.22 -1.73 -6.98
C GLN A 281 -5.35 -1.66 -8.02
N ALA A 282 -5.32 -2.56 -9.02
CA ALA A 282 -6.38 -2.64 -10.03
C ALA A 282 -7.67 -3.27 -9.47
N MET A 283 -7.55 -4.23 -8.54
CA MET A 283 -8.70 -4.91 -7.94
C MET A 283 -9.40 -4.07 -6.86
N GLY A 284 -8.67 -3.18 -6.20
CA GLY A 284 -9.12 -2.47 -5.00
C GLY A 284 -8.99 -3.30 -3.71
N TRP A 285 -8.74 -2.61 -2.61
CA TRP A 285 -8.46 -3.22 -1.31
C TRP A 285 -9.58 -4.11 -0.79
N GLY A 286 -10.85 -3.72 -1.04
CA GLY A 286 -12.02 -4.48 -0.60
C GLY A 286 -12.09 -5.86 -1.24
N ALA A 287 -11.90 -5.94 -2.55
CA ALA A 287 -11.90 -7.23 -3.25
C ALA A 287 -10.77 -8.15 -2.77
N VAL A 288 -9.61 -7.58 -2.46
CA VAL A 288 -8.47 -8.35 -1.93
C VAL A 288 -8.71 -8.79 -0.49
N GLU A 289 -9.30 -7.94 0.35
CA GLU A 289 -9.65 -8.29 1.72
C GLU A 289 -10.69 -9.42 1.76
N ASP A 290 -11.76 -9.31 0.97
CA ASP A 290 -12.78 -10.35 0.86
C ASP A 290 -12.21 -11.67 0.33
N PHE A 291 -11.31 -11.59 -0.64
CA PHE A 291 -10.58 -12.74 -1.15
C PHE A 291 -9.77 -13.43 -0.04
N VAL A 292 -9.00 -12.68 0.75
CA VAL A 292 -8.19 -13.26 1.84
C VAL A 292 -9.08 -13.84 2.95
N ARG A 293 -10.21 -13.20 3.27
CA ARG A 293 -11.23 -13.75 4.20
C ARG A 293 -11.79 -15.08 3.68
N GLY A 294 -12.10 -15.14 2.39
CA GLY A 294 -12.56 -16.37 1.73
C GLY A 294 -11.54 -17.50 1.79
N MET A 295 -10.28 -17.20 1.46
CA MET A 295 -9.17 -18.17 1.55
C MET A 295 -9.02 -18.72 2.96
N LYS A 296 -9.05 -17.86 3.99
CA LYS A 296 -9.00 -18.28 5.40
C LYS A 296 -10.17 -19.17 5.78
N LYS A 297 -11.39 -18.79 5.40
CA LYS A 297 -12.61 -19.54 5.69
C LYS A 297 -12.57 -20.95 5.12
N GLU A 298 -11.98 -21.13 3.95
CA GLU A 298 -11.83 -22.42 3.29
C GLU A 298 -10.51 -23.14 3.64
N ASN A 299 -9.73 -22.59 4.58
CA ASN A 299 -8.43 -23.14 5.00
C ASN A 299 -7.41 -23.28 3.84
N LEU A 300 -7.48 -22.39 2.86
CA LEU A 300 -6.56 -22.33 1.73
C LEU A 300 -5.38 -21.43 2.07
N ILE A 301 -4.33 -22.00 2.64
CA ILE A 301 -3.15 -21.25 3.11
C ILE A 301 -2.05 -21.26 2.05
N TYR A 302 -2.06 -20.26 1.19
CA TYR A 302 -1.10 -20.10 0.09
C TYR A 302 -0.40 -18.74 0.16
N PRO A 303 0.88 -18.65 -0.30
CA PRO A 303 1.53 -17.37 -0.52
C PRO A 303 0.76 -16.54 -1.53
N ILE A 304 0.56 -15.25 -1.24
CA ILE A 304 -0.04 -14.30 -2.17
C ILE A 304 0.99 -13.21 -2.48
N PHE A 305 1.32 -13.08 -3.74
CA PHE A 305 2.13 -11.97 -4.26
C PHE A 305 1.22 -10.79 -4.58
N GLY A 306 1.30 -9.72 -3.77
CA GLY A 306 0.59 -8.47 -4.03
C GLY A 306 1.36 -7.63 -5.06
N HIS A 307 0.80 -7.45 -6.25
CA HIS A 307 1.40 -6.62 -7.30
C HIS A 307 0.80 -5.22 -7.28
N CYS A 308 1.66 -4.20 -7.43
CA CYS A 308 1.30 -2.80 -7.28
C CYS A 308 1.20 -2.02 -8.62
N ALA A 309 0.94 -2.69 -9.74
CA ALA A 309 0.74 -2.00 -11.01
C ALA A 309 -0.41 -0.98 -10.89
N GLY A 310 -0.17 0.24 -11.36
CA GLY A 310 -1.10 1.36 -11.23
C GLY A 310 -0.77 2.33 -10.10
N MET A 311 0.19 2.03 -9.21
CA MET A 311 0.59 2.95 -8.12
C MET A 311 1.01 4.33 -8.63
N GLY A 312 1.66 4.41 -9.79
CA GLY A 312 2.07 5.69 -10.39
C GLY A 312 0.93 6.68 -10.68
N ALA A 313 -0.32 6.22 -10.68
CA ALA A 313 -1.48 7.10 -10.81
C ALA A 313 -1.83 7.87 -9.51
N TYR A 314 -1.21 7.52 -8.38
CA TYR A 314 -1.46 8.10 -7.05
C TYR A 314 -0.31 8.98 -6.53
N TYR A 315 0.74 9.20 -7.33
CA TYR A 315 1.90 10.02 -6.97
C TYR A 315 1.97 11.32 -7.77
#